data_0ebf58181968f361fc42076e0bcfcb6e
#
_entry.id   0ebf58181968f361fc42076e0bcfcb6e
#
_cell.length_a   1.000
_cell.length_b   1.000
_cell.length_c   1.000
_cell.angle_alpha   90.00
_cell.angle_beta   90.00
_cell.angle_gamma   90.00
#
_symmetry.space_group_name_H-M   'P 1'
#
loop_
_entity.id
_entity.type
_entity.pdbx_description
1 polymer ?
#
loop_
_entity_poly.entity_id
_entity_poly.type
_entity_poly.pdbx_seq_one_letter_code
_entity_poly.pdbx_strand_id
1 'polypeptide(L)'
;MSKIIEETIFTLTNQEQIIITYNDEMSDDVLKTTIINKSQPIHLLLELGIFDKEDLTDKFPGSEIIEILYERTKLLLIKDIQLDSGHLDEVLFIFRLLANSNFLVHIISGYKIDNILHYSQKGTIFKRNKVVGKIELHLDKDEFLIMSDYDGSSVIILSNEQKC
;
A
#
# COMPACT_ATOMS: atom_id res chain seq x y z
N MET A 1 18.23 -5.08 -4.71
CA MET A 1 17.46 -4.77 -3.49
C MET A 1 17.14 -3.29 -3.36
N SER A 2 18.15 -2.43 -3.37
CA SER A 2 17.96 -0.98 -3.25
C SER A 2 17.01 -0.40 -4.32
N LYS A 3 17.10 -0.88 -5.55
CA LYS A 3 16.29 -0.36 -6.65
C LYS A 3 14.79 -0.58 -6.44
N ILE A 4 14.39 -1.74 -5.90
CA ILE A 4 12.98 -2.04 -5.62
C ILE A 4 12.44 -1.10 -4.54
N ILE A 5 13.24 -0.87 -3.49
CA ILE A 5 12.87 0.03 -2.40
C ILE A 5 12.83 1.48 -2.88
N GLU A 6 13.70 1.85 -3.82
CA GLU A 6 13.76 3.21 -4.36
C GLU A 6 12.53 3.58 -5.20
N GLU A 7 11.84 2.60 -5.77
CA GLU A 7 10.64 2.85 -6.60
C GLU A 7 9.37 3.08 -5.79
N THR A 8 9.41 2.89 -4.47
CA THR A 8 8.27 3.18 -3.60
C THR A 8 8.36 4.59 -3.02
N ILE A 9 7.22 5.14 -2.59
CA ILE A 9 7.18 6.41 -1.89
C ILE A 9 7.69 6.30 -0.45
N PHE A 10 8.02 5.10 0.01
CA PHE A 10 8.45 4.84 1.37
C PHE A 10 9.95 4.62 1.47
N THR A 11 10.54 5.16 2.55
CA THR A 11 11.88 4.79 3.00
C THR A 11 11.71 3.89 4.23
N LEU A 12 12.18 2.65 4.13
CA LEU A 12 12.07 1.71 5.24
C LEU A 12 13.17 1.99 6.25
N THR A 13 12.78 2.33 7.49
CA THR A 13 13.75 2.69 8.54
C THR A 13 14.48 1.47 9.11
N ASN A 14 13.93 0.27 8.93
CA ASN A 14 14.51 -0.98 9.42
C ASN A 14 14.87 -1.95 8.29
N GLN A 15 15.49 -1.45 7.23
CA GLN A 15 15.84 -2.24 6.03
C GLN A 15 16.59 -3.54 6.34
N GLU A 16 17.45 -3.53 7.35
CA GLU A 16 18.26 -4.70 7.72
C GLU A 16 17.41 -5.87 8.21
N GLN A 17 16.19 -5.60 8.67
CA GLN A 17 15.29 -6.61 9.19
C GLN A 17 14.23 -7.03 8.17
N ILE A 18 14.20 -6.41 7.00
CA ILE A 18 13.15 -6.63 6.02
C ILE A 18 13.50 -7.81 5.12
N ILE A 19 12.57 -8.74 5.04
CA ILE A 19 12.63 -9.87 4.12
C ILE A 19 11.87 -9.50 2.86
N ILE A 20 12.51 -9.62 1.72
CA ILE A 20 11.91 -9.35 0.43
C ILE A 20 11.56 -10.66 -0.24
N THR A 21 10.27 -10.88 -0.48
CA THR A 21 9.79 -12.03 -1.23
C THR A 21 9.39 -11.57 -2.62
N TYR A 22 10.04 -12.11 -3.61
CA TYR A 22 9.81 -11.78 -5.02
C TYR A 22 9.24 -13.00 -5.73
N ASN A 23 8.08 -12.85 -6.37
CA ASN A 23 7.42 -13.96 -7.03
C ASN A 23 6.76 -13.50 -8.33
N ASP A 24 7.18 -14.09 -9.46
CA ASP A 24 6.71 -13.73 -10.80
C ASP A 24 5.26 -14.15 -11.06
N GLU A 25 4.78 -15.20 -10.39
CA GLU A 25 3.47 -15.79 -10.67
C GLU A 25 2.63 -16.02 -9.41
N MET A 26 2.73 -15.10 -8.46
CA MET A 26 1.95 -15.26 -7.23
C MET A 26 0.46 -15.17 -7.51
N SER A 27 -0.29 -16.22 -7.18
CA SER A 27 -1.74 -16.25 -7.34
C SER A 27 -2.45 -15.39 -6.30
N ASP A 28 -3.67 -14.99 -6.61
CA ASP A 28 -4.50 -14.24 -5.65
C ASP A 28 -4.78 -15.04 -4.39
N ASP A 29 -4.93 -16.37 -4.50
CA ASP A 29 -5.15 -17.22 -3.32
C ASP A 29 -3.98 -17.18 -2.35
N VAL A 30 -2.75 -17.17 -2.86
CA VAL A 30 -1.54 -17.04 -2.03
C VAL A 30 -1.50 -15.67 -1.37
N LEU A 31 -1.81 -14.61 -2.11
CA LEU A 31 -1.86 -13.25 -1.55
C LEU A 31 -2.93 -13.13 -0.47
N LYS A 32 -4.12 -13.65 -0.69
CA LYS A 32 -5.19 -13.66 0.32
C LYS A 32 -4.75 -14.36 1.59
N THR A 33 -4.17 -15.54 1.46
CA THR A 33 -3.68 -16.32 2.60
C THR A 33 -2.63 -15.53 3.38
N THR A 34 -1.70 -14.91 2.67
CA THR A 34 -0.64 -14.09 3.29
C THR A 34 -1.25 -12.92 4.08
N ILE A 35 -2.20 -12.20 3.50
CA ILE A 35 -2.85 -11.05 4.13
C ILE A 35 -3.64 -11.49 5.36
N ILE A 36 -4.46 -12.52 5.24
CA ILE A 36 -5.32 -13.00 6.32
C ILE A 36 -4.49 -13.52 7.50
N ASN A 37 -3.42 -14.23 7.22
CA ASN A 37 -2.57 -14.81 8.28
C ASN A 37 -1.84 -13.76 9.12
N LYS A 38 -1.65 -12.57 8.61
CA LYS A 38 -0.98 -11.51 9.37
C LYS A 38 -1.90 -10.81 10.36
N SER A 39 -3.21 -10.92 10.19
CA SER A 39 -4.23 -10.37 11.10
C SER A 39 -4.07 -8.88 11.41
N GLN A 40 -3.45 -8.13 10.53
CA GLN A 40 -3.25 -6.68 10.66
C GLN A 40 -4.29 -5.93 9.87
N PRO A 41 -4.67 -4.71 10.26
CA PRO A 41 -5.49 -3.88 9.38
C PRO A 41 -4.71 -3.59 8.10
N ILE A 42 -5.40 -3.59 6.97
CA ILE A 42 -4.77 -3.27 5.69
C ILE A 42 -5.30 -1.97 5.13
N HIS A 43 -4.43 -1.32 4.39
CA HIS A 43 -4.71 -0.07 3.71
C HIS A 43 -4.27 -0.18 2.26
N LEU A 44 -4.99 0.47 1.38
CA LEU A 44 -4.68 0.49 -0.05
C LEU A 44 -4.26 1.89 -0.46
N LEU A 45 -3.04 2.03 -0.94
CA LEU A 45 -2.52 3.29 -1.47
C LEU A 45 -2.42 3.17 -2.99
N LEU A 46 -3.04 4.09 -3.71
CA LEU A 46 -3.07 4.01 -5.16
C LEU A 46 -2.99 5.37 -5.83
N GLU A 47 -2.46 5.36 -7.05
CA GLU A 47 -2.39 6.56 -7.88
C GLU A 47 -3.77 6.84 -8.49
N LEU A 48 -4.19 8.10 -8.43
CA LEU A 48 -5.44 8.53 -9.04
C LEU A 48 -5.33 8.48 -10.57
N GLY A 49 -6.28 7.84 -11.19
CA GLY A 49 -6.30 7.71 -12.66
C GLY A 49 -7.47 6.86 -13.12
N ILE A 50 -7.40 5.55 -12.90
CA ILE A 50 -8.47 4.61 -13.29
C ILE A 50 -9.67 4.72 -12.34
N PHE A 51 -9.39 4.86 -11.04
CA PHE A 51 -10.44 4.99 -10.02
C PHE A 51 -10.37 6.37 -9.38
N ASP A 52 -11.53 7.00 -9.18
CA ASP A 52 -11.62 8.23 -8.40
C ASP A 52 -12.10 7.92 -6.97
N LYS A 53 -12.18 8.97 -6.15
CA LYS A 53 -12.61 8.83 -4.76
C LYS A 53 -14.03 8.30 -4.64
N GLU A 54 -14.91 8.69 -5.54
CA GLU A 54 -16.31 8.25 -5.53
C GLU A 54 -16.41 6.76 -5.84
N ASP A 55 -15.69 6.27 -6.85
CA ASP A 55 -15.63 4.85 -7.19
C ASP A 55 -15.18 4.02 -5.99
N LEU A 56 -14.15 4.48 -5.29
CA LEU A 56 -13.58 3.76 -4.15
C LEU A 56 -14.48 3.82 -2.93
N THR A 57 -15.21 4.92 -2.73
CA THR A 57 -16.20 5.02 -1.66
C THR A 57 -17.30 3.99 -1.83
N ASP A 58 -17.74 3.76 -3.07
CA ASP A 58 -18.77 2.76 -3.38
C ASP A 58 -18.25 1.34 -3.15
N LYS A 59 -16.97 1.09 -3.45
CA LYS A 59 -16.37 -0.24 -3.26
C LYS A 59 -16.04 -0.56 -1.80
N PHE A 60 -15.67 0.46 -1.03
CA PHE A 60 -15.25 0.30 0.37
C PHE A 60 -16.06 1.23 1.27
N PRO A 61 -17.38 0.96 1.41
CA PRO A 61 -18.23 1.81 2.24
C PRO A 61 -17.78 1.75 3.70
N GLY A 62 -17.70 2.89 4.34
CA GLY A 62 -17.26 3.01 5.73
C GLY A 62 -15.76 3.19 5.92
N SER A 63 -14.96 2.99 4.90
CA SER A 63 -13.52 3.25 4.97
C SER A 63 -13.23 4.72 4.72
N GLU A 64 -12.28 5.27 5.46
CA GLU A 64 -11.80 6.63 5.25
C GLU A 64 -10.89 6.66 4.02
N ILE A 65 -11.13 7.62 3.13
CA ILE A 65 -10.32 7.81 1.92
C ILE A 65 -9.67 9.18 1.98
N ILE A 66 -8.34 9.20 1.92
CA ILE A 66 -7.54 10.41 2.08
C ILE A 66 -6.81 10.70 0.77
N GLU A 67 -6.88 11.94 0.30
CA GLU A 67 -6.11 12.38 -0.86
C GLU A 67 -4.73 12.85 -0.42
N ILE A 68 -3.70 12.34 -1.11
CA ILE A 68 -2.31 12.68 -0.85
C ILE A 68 -1.70 13.21 -2.15
N LEU A 69 -1.00 14.33 -2.07
CA LEU A 69 -0.22 14.85 -3.19
C LEU A 69 1.25 14.51 -2.96
N TYR A 70 1.78 13.58 -3.73
CA TYR A 70 3.18 13.18 -3.69
C TYR A 70 3.89 13.73 -4.93
N GLU A 71 4.72 14.74 -4.73
CA GLU A 71 5.33 15.51 -5.81
C GLU A 71 4.25 16.07 -6.74
N ARG A 72 4.10 15.54 -7.95
CA ARG A 72 3.06 15.96 -8.90
C ARG A 72 2.00 14.91 -9.09
N THR A 73 2.05 13.84 -8.32
CA THR A 73 1.16 12.69 -8.44
C THR A 73 0.11 12.73 -7.35
N LYS A 74 -1.14 12.56 -7.74
CA LYS A 74 -2.26 12.47 -6.78
C LYS A 74 -2.44 11.02 -6.39
N LEU A 75 -2.42 10.75 -5.08
CA LEU A 75 -2.62 9.43 -4.53
C LEU A 75 -3.88 9.41 -3.67
N LEU A 76 -4.50 8.24 -3.58
CA LEU A 76 -5.60 7.99 -2.65
C LEU A 76 -5.19 6.90 -1.69
N LEU A 77 -5.45 7.12 -0.40
CA LEU A 77 -5.21 6.13 0.64
C LEU A 77 -6.56 5.73 1.22
N ILE A 78 -6.88 4.44 1.10
CA ILE A 78 -8.06 3.85 1.71
C ILE A 78 -7.63 3.17 2.99
N LYS A 79 -8.13 3.64 4.14
CA LYS A 79 -7.70 3.19 5.46
C LYS A 79 -8.61 2.11 6.02
N ASP A 80 -8.00 1.18 6.75
CA ASP A 80 -8.69 0.21 7.59
C ASP A 80 -9.74 -0.59 6.81
N ILE A 81 -9.31 -1.20 5.71
CA ILE A 81 -10.19 -2.04 4.90
C ILE A 81 -10.49 -3.33 5.69
N GLN A 82 -11.76 -3.67 5.79
CA GLN A 82 -12.19 -4.89 6.47
C GLN A 82 -11.76 -6.13 5.68
N LEU A 83 -11.20 -7.12 6.40
CA LEU A 83 -10.67 -8.33 5.80
C LEU A 83 -11.76 -9.40 5.58
N ASP A 84 -12.92 -9.00 5.08
CA ASP A 84 -13.89 -9.99 4.59
C ASP A 84 -13.58 -10.39 3.15
N SER A 85 -14.13 -11.51 2.71
CA SER A 85 -13.80 -12.08 1.41
C SER A 85 -14.14 -11.15 0.24
N GLY A 86 -15.24 -10.41 0.34
CA GLY A 86 -15.66 -9.49 -0.71
C GLY A 86 -14.72 -8.30 -0.87
N HIS A 87 -14.36 -7.67 0.23
CA HIS A 87 -13.46 -6.52 0.20
C HIS A 87 -12.04 -6.92 -0.20
N LEU A 88 -11.58 -8.07 0.25
CA LEU A 88 -10.25 -8.55 -0.10
C LEU A 88 -10.15 -8.87 -1.60
N ASP A 89 -11.19 -9.45 -2.18
CA ASP A 89 -11.25 -9.66 -3.63
C ASP A 89 -11.18 -8.34 -4.39
N GLU A 90 -11.88 -7.32 -3.93
CA GLU A 90 -11.82 -5.98 -4.54
C GLU A 90 -10.42 -5.37 -4.43
N VAL A 91 -9.78 -5.48 -3.27
CA VAL A 91 -8.42 -4.98 -3.09
C VAL A 91 -7.46 -5.62 -4.09
N LEU A 92 -7.53 -6.94 -4.24
CA LEU A 92 -6.64 -7.65 -5.16
C LEU A 92 -6.97 -7.34 -6.62
N PHE A 93 -8.23 -7.18 -6.97
CA PHE A 93 -8.63 -6.77 -8.31
C PHE A 93 -8.03 -5.40 -8.66
N ILE A 94 -8.18 -4.43 -7.77
CA ILE A 94 -7.66 -3.08 -7.97
C ILE A 94 -6.12 -3.12 -8.05
N PHE A 95 -5.50 -3.87 -7.15
CA PHE A 95 -4.04 -4.03 -7.13
C PHE A 95 -3.52 -4.54 -8.48
N ARG A 96 -4.10 -5.63 -8.98
CA ARG A 96 -3.68 -6.23 -10.26
C ARG A 96 -3.91 -5.28 -11.44
N LEU A 97 -5.07 -4.66 -11.49
CA LEU A 97 -5.40 -3.76 -12.59
C LEU A 97 -4.45 -2.57 -12.67
N LEU A 98 -4.19 -1.94 -11.54
CA LEU A 98 -3.31 -0.77 -11.48
C LEU A 98 -1.85 -1.16 -11.74
N ALA A 99 -1.40 -2.27 -11.16
CA ALA A 99 -0.05 -2.76 -11.39
C ALA A 99 0.21 -3.06 -12.87
N ASN A 100 -0.74 -3.72 -13.53
CA ASN A 100 -0.63 -4.04 -14.95
C ASN A 100 -0.70 -2.80 -15.84
N SER A 101 -1.24 -1.71 -15.33
CA SER A 101 -1.37 -0.44 -16.05
C SER A 101 -0.25 0.55 -15.70
N ASN A 102 0.76 0.11 -14.98
CA ASN A 102 1.92 0.91 -14.53
C ASN A 102 1.56 2.08 -13.62
N PHE A 103 0.45 1.98 -12.91
CA PHE A 103 0.11 2.93 -11.84
C PHE A 103 0.71 2.47 -10.52
N LEU A 104 1.06 3.44 -9.68
CA LEU A 104 1.50 3.14 -8.32
C LEU A 104 0.34 2.53 -7.53
N VAL A 105 0.60 1.38 -6.89
CA VAL A 105 -0.36 0.73 -6.01
C VAL A 105 0.40 -0.08 -4.95
N HIS A 106 0.00 0.10 -3.69
CA HIS A 106 0.59 -0.63 -2.56
C HIS A 106 -0.51 -1.11 -1.63
N ILE A 107 -0.33 -2.32 -1.08
CA ILE A 107 -1.13 -2.82 0.03
C ILE A 107 -0.25 -2.74 1.27
N ILE A 108 -0.67 -1.97 2.26
CA ILE A 108 0.12 -1.68 3.45
C ILE A 108 -0.63 -2.21 4.67
N SER A 109 0.06 -2.90 5.57
CA SER A 109 -0.53 -3.33 6.83
C SER A 109 -0.04 -2.50 8.00
N GLY A 110 -0.80 -2.50 9.09
CA GLY A 110 -0.36 -1.97 10.36
C GLY A 110 -1.17 -0.79 10.85
N TYR A 111 -1.03 -0.52 12.15
CA TYR A 111 -1.77 0.54 12.83
C TYR A 111 -1.12 1.92 12.74
N LYS A 112 0.10 2.00 12.20
CA LYS A 112 0.89 3.24 12.19
C LYS A 112 0.65 4.13 10.98
N ILE A 113 -0.34 3.80 10.16
CA ILE A 113 -0.61 4.59 8.95
C ILE A 113 -0.94 6.06 9.28
N ASP A 114 -1.56 6.32 10.42
CA ASP A 114 -1.87 7.68 10.84
C ASP A 114 -0.61 8.49 11.14
N ASN A 115 0.43 7.86 11.69
CA ASN A 115 1.71 8.52 11.92
C ASN A 115 2.38 8.91 10.60
N ILE A 116 2.23 8.08 9.58
CA ILE A 116 2.73 8.38 8.23
C ILE A 116 2.06 9.65 7.69
N LEU A 117 0.77 9.78 7.90
CA LEU A 117 0.01 10.94 7.44
C LEU A 117 0.39 12.23 8.18
N HIS A 118 0.82 12.15 9.43
CA HIS A 118 1.27 13.32 10.18
C HIS A 118 2.47 14.02 9.54
N TYR A 119 3.40 13.25 8.98
CA TYR A 119 4.56 13.83 8.30
C TYR A 119 4.19 14.53 7.00
N SER A 120 3.03 14.22 6.43
CA SER A 120 2.58 14.78 5.16
C SER A 120 1.74 16.05 5.32
N GLN A 121 1.46 16.49 6.54
CA GLN A 121 0.50 17.58 6.79
C GLN A 121 1.04 18.99 6.64
N LYS A 122 2.26 19.18 6.17
CA LYS A 122 2.73 20.54 5.91
C LYS A 122 2.05 21.08 4.65
N GLY A 123 0.99 21.82 4.87
CA GLY A 123 0.31 22.55 3.80
C GLY A 123 -0.93 21.88 3.26
N THR A 124 -1.96 21.79 4.11
CA THR A 124 -3.30 21.44 3.65
C THR A 124 -3.86 22.61 2.85
N ILE A 125 -3.61 22.65 1.55
CA ILE A 125 -4.33 23.50 0.65
C ILE A 125 -5.39 22.64 -0.01
N PHE A 126 -6.66 22.97 0.15
CA PHE A 126 -7.80 22.27 -0.45
C PHE A 126 -8.00 20.82 -0.01
N LYS A 127 -7.83 20.52 1.27
CA LYS A 127 -8.07 19.18 1.84
C LYS A 127 -7.17 18.07 1.29
N ARG A 128 -6.00 18.40 0.75
CA ARG A 128 -5.01 17.44 0.29
C ARG A 128 -3.80 17.50 1.18
N ASN A 129 -3.32 16.34 1.58
CA ASN A 129 -2.05 16.21 2.29
C ASN A 129 -0.92 16.24 1.26
N LYS A 130 0.00 17.18 1.40
CA LYS A 130 1.15 17.29 0.50
C LYS A 130 2.34 16.59 1.13
N VAL A 131 2.93 15.67 0.39
CA VAL A 131 4.14 14.96 0.82
C VAL A 131 5.34 15.53 0.08
N VAL A 132 6.36 15.91 0.84
CA VAL A 132 7.62 16.40 0.29
C VAL A 132 8.68 15.33 0.60
N GLY A 133 9.13 14.65 -0.45
CA GLY A 133 10.07 13.54 -0.31
C GLY A 133 9.39 12.24 0.11
N LYS A 134 10.21 11.23 0.38
CA LYS A 134 9.70 9.91 0.76
C LYS A 134 9.22 9.89 2.20
N ILE A 135 8.25 9.03 2.47
CA ILE A 135 7.66 8.85 3.79
C ILE A 135 8.43 7.74 4.52
N GLU A 136 8.86 8.01 5.75
CA GLU A 136 9.50 7.00 6.58
C GLU A 136 8.48 5.96 7.04
N LEU A 137 8.79 4.69 6.80
CA LEU A 137 7.95 3.57 7.20
C LEU A 137 8.77 2.55 7.97
N HIS A 138 8.29 2.18 9.15
CA HIS A 138 8.87 1.12 9.95
C HIS A 138 7.90 -0.05 9.99
N LEU A 139 8.33 -1.20 9.48
CA LEU A 139 7.53 -2.43 9.52
C LEU A 139 7.85 -3.18 10.80
N ASP A 140 6.86 -3.30 11.69
CA ASP A 140 6.97 -4.13 12.88
C ASP A 140 6.78 -5.61 12.52
N LYS A 141 6.95 -6.49 13.50
CA LYS A 141 6.73 -7.92 13.31
C LYS A 141 5.32 -8.15 12.75
N ASP A 142 5.22 -8.99 11.73
CA ASP A 142 3.99 -9.35 11.04
C ASP A 142 3.34 -8.23 10.21
N GLU A 143 3.99 -7.09 10.11
CA GLU A 143 3.56 -6.06 9.17
C GLU A 143 4.20 -6.25 7.81
N PHE A 144 3.55 -5.74 6.77
CA PHE A 144 4.02 -5.94 5.41
C PHE A 144 3.67 -4.75 4.50
N LEU A 145 4.39 -4.68 3.41
CA LEU A 145 4.11 -3.80 2.28
C LEU A 145 4.13 -4.65 1.02
N ILE A 146 3.02 -4.70 0.32
CA ILE A 146 2.91 -5.43 -0.95
C ILE A 146 2.93 -4.42 -2.08
N MET A 147 3.78 -4.66 -3.05
CA MET A 147 3.91 -3.82 -4.24
C MET A 147 4.14 -4.69 -5.47
N SER A 148 4.09 -4.09 -6.63
CA SER A 148 4.36 -4.81 -7.87
C SER A 148 5.68 -4.35 -8.49
N ASP A 149 6.21 -5.18 -9.37
CA ASP A 149 7.28 -4.81 -10.27
C ASP A 149 6.80 -3.78 -11.30
N TYR A 150 7.74 -3.19 -12.02
CA TYR A 150 7.53 -2.09 -12.95
C TYR A 150 6.39 -2.32 -13.96
N ASP A 151 6.25 -3.54 -14.46
CA ASP A 151 5.22 -3.87 -15.46
C ASP A 151 4.08 -4.73 -14.89
N GLY A 152 4.03 -4.90 -13.58
CA GLY A 152 3.02 -5.71 -12.93
C GLY A 152 3.22 -7.22 -13.06
N SER A 153 4.35 -7.65 -13.64
CA SER A 153 4.61 -9.08 -13.87
C SER A 153 4.90 -9.85 -12.60
N SER A 154 5.34 -9.17 -11.55
CA SER A 154 5.74 -9.80 -10.29
C SER A 154 5.13 -9.09 -9.10
N VAL A 155 4.88 -9.85 -8.04
CA VAL A 155 4.45 -9.31 -6.75
C VAL A 155 5.65 -9.33 -5.80
N ILE A 156 5.85 -8.22 -5.09
CA ILE A 156 6.93 -8.05 -4.14
C ILE A 156 6.31 -7.83 -2.77
N ILE A 157 6.67 -8.68 -1.80
CA ILE A 157 6.22 -8.55 -0.42
C ILE A 157 7.42 -8.20 0.45
N LEU A 158 7.37 -7.03 1.07
CA LEU A 158 8.33 -6.61 2.07
C LEU A 158 7.73 -6.90 3.44
N SER A 159 8.38 -7.71 4.24
CA SER A 159 7.85 -8.09 5.55
C SER A 159 8.96 -8.14 6.59
N ASN A 160 8.57 -7.95 7.84
CA ASN A 160 9.48 -8.12 8.97
C ASN A 160 9.06 -9.38 9.74
N GLU A 161 9.71 -10.50 9.42
CA GLU A 161 9.49 -11.77 10.11
C GLU A 161 10.64 -11.99 11.08
N GLN A 162 10.58 -11.33 12.22
CA GLN A 162 11.55 -11.61 13.28
C GLN A 162 11.29 -13.00 13.83
N LYS A 163 12.23 -13.88 13.55
CA LYS A 163 12.25 -15.19 14.21
C LYS A 163 12.84 -15.01 15.60
N CYS A 164 12.02 -15.27 16.58
CA CYS A 164 12.51 -15.34 17.96
C CYS A 164 13.40 -16.56 18.16
#